data_5d80ea5babf69b229b87dce95831a2c1
#
_entry.id   5d80ea5babf69b229b87dce95831a2c1
#
_cell.length_a   1.000
_cell.length_b   1.000
_cell.length_c   1.000
_cell.angle_alpha   90.00
_cell.angle_beta   90.00
_cell.angle_gamma   90.00
#
_symmetry.space_group_name_H-M   'P 1'
#
loop_
_entity.id
_entity.type
_entity.pdbx_description
1 polymer ?
#
loop_
_entity_poly.entity_id
_entity_poly.type
_entity_poly.pdbx_seq_one_letter_code
_entity_poly.pdbx_strand_id
1 'polypeptide(L)'
;MARMKHYDLYEGDGEIVGEEEAWGRKPSRPAEPSRARRADRILPEEEAPWGRTLPGKAPLGRDEELREKDEAARRAQSRYFAQNLEDDGLGAPPSLFDDFDRFNDPLLREEPRPRRKKKLKHRGAWMASILLSLAGILGAAYLCLPQLTGVRYRFLPNLAFANGSLLKLEAEEAEAFAGWRGEVFHDSIYPGIYIDDVHVGGMTKAQAVEALTREGDSAGADFNLTLTVGNQSWQVTPERVPVTRNVKEMVDAAWAMARGNTPGLRGSGRTPFQERVDRVSALRSAPVSLRTETTWDHAALRTLCEGIANYVNRDPVNSTVATFDFGTQTFTFTEDRPGTYLDPEQIYQKTAALLDAGDDHASLFLTPEKRIADVTKTELMNSFGLISTYTTKTTSNKNRNTNIQLSASAINGITVLPGETFSFNAATGERTAEKGYRAAAAISGGQSIEEIGGGVCQTSSTLFNAVARANLEIVERSPHAWPSSYVEKGFDATVNWPGLDFKFKNNTDWPIFIIADYASQKVTVSIYGMGLGVNTRIDLESVTTKTLPQPEGTNYVINTSLASGESKRTVTGRKGYVVETWKVWYQGEKEIRRELLFTTTYKAYQETIEYNPT
;
A
#
# COMPACT_ATOMS: atom_id res chain seq x y z
N MET A 1 -20.30 -7.97 56.49
CA MET A 1 -20.64 -9.21 57.24
C MET A 1 -20.54 -10.35 56.23
N ALA A 2 -19.48 -11.07 56.37
CA ALA A 2 -19.29 -12.52 56.64
C ALA A 2 -19.73 -13.41 55.46
N ARG A 3 -18.97 -14.36 54.94
CA ARG A 3 -17.83 -15.17 55.48
C ARG A 3 -17.08 -15.83 54.32
N MET A 4 -15.77 -15.78 54.37
CA MET A 4 -14.83 -16.69 53.71
C MET A 4 -15.07 -18.14 54.12
N LYS A 5 -14.79 -19.10 53.22
CA LYS A 5 -14.29 -20.43 53.60
C LYS A 5 -13.15 -20.84 52.68
N HIS A 6 -11.97 -20.92 53.28
CA HIS A 6 -10.80 -21.69 52.88
C HIS A 6 -11.11 -23.18 52.87
N TYR A 7 -10.46 -23.95 52.01
CA TYR A 7 -10.00 -25.30 52.31
C TYR A 7 -8.62 -25.55 51.72
N ASP A 8 -7.78 -26.12 52.60
CA ASP A 8 -6.36 -26.34 52.49
C ASP A 8 -5.96 -27.60 51.71
N LEU A 9 -4.75 -27.52 51.21
CA LEU A 9 -3.67 -28.47 50.98
C LEU A 9 -3.83 -29.91 51.48
N TYR A 10 -3.44 -30.87 50.65
CA TYR A 10 -2.76 -32.10 51.09
C TYR A 10 -1.57 -32.41 50.18
N GLU A 11 -0.38 -32.36 50.77
CA GLU A 11 0.87 -33.00 50.36
C GLU A 11 0.80 -34.49 50.64
N GLY A 12 1.50 -35.29 49.85
CA GLY A 12 1.72 -36.70 50.09
C GLY A 12 2.86 -37.25 49.26
N ASP A 13 4.02 -37.32 49.90
CA ASP A 13 5.25 -38.00 49.48
C ASP A 13 5.09 -39.50 49.28
N GLY A 14 5.94 -40.11 48.46
CA GLY A 14 6.05 -41.56 48.32
C GLY A 14 7.06 -42.05 47.28
N GLU A 15 8.23 -42.32 47.74
CA GLU A 15 9.47 -42.90 47.20
C GLU A 15 9.35 -44.09 46.25
N ILE A 16 10.24 -44.08 45.22
CA ILE A 16 11.36 -44.97 44.83
C ILE A 16 11.17 -46.49 44.98
N VAL A 17 11.46 -47.21 43.87
CA VAL A 17 12.30 -48.40 43.63
C VAL A 17 12.30 -48.62 42.10
N GLY A 18 13.27 -48.61 41.38
CA GLY A 18 14.54 -49.11 41.00
C GLY A 18 14.55 -50.56 40.52
N GLU A 19 14.92 -50.76 39.24
CA GLU A 19 15.78 -51.87 38.83
C GLU A 19 16.21 -51.74 37.36
N GLU A 20 17.51 -51.91 37.15
CA GLU A 20 18.31 -51.97 35.92
C GLU A 20 18.05 -53.28 35.16
N GLU A 21 18.37 -53.28 33.87
CA GLU A 21 19.26 -54.18 33.09
C GLU A 21 18.94 -53.99 31.59
N ALA A 22 19.80 -53.47 30.81
CA ALA A 22 21.06 -53.87 30.19
C ALA A 22 20.94 -54.66 28.83
N TRP A 23 21.88 -54.32 27.94
CA TRP A 23 22.25 -54.94 26.66
C TRP A 23 21.44 -54.49 25.42
N GLY A 24 21.96 -53.77 24.43
CA GLY A 24 23.29 -53.72 23.83
C GLY A 24 23.22 -54.14 22.38
N ARG A 25 23.49 -53.19 21.42
CA ARG A 25 24.28 -53.36 20.20
C ARG A 25 23.88 -52.34 19.12
N LYS A 26 24.86 -51.49 18.80
CA LYS A 26 25.01 -50.93 17.44
C LYS A 26 25.50 -52.06 16.51
N PRO A 27 25.20 -51.96 15.18
CA PRO A 27 26.31 -51.68 14.31
C PRO A 27 26.04 -50.77 13.08
N SER A 28 27.09 -50.05 12.72
CA SER A 28 27.77 -49.86 11.42
C SER A 28 27.00 -49.32 10.21
N ARG A 29 27.55 -48.18 9.74
CA ARG A 29 27.52 -47.73 8.31
C ARG A 29 28.09 -48.79 7.40
N PRO A 30 27.65 -48.77 6.12
CA PRO A 30 28.64 -48.56 5.09
C PRO A 30 28.23 -47.69 3.89
N ALA A 31 29.22 -46.94 3.39
CA ALA A 31 29.69 -46.76 2.01
C ALA A 31 28.75 -46.18 0.94
N GLU A 32 29.16 -45.01 0.42
CA GLU A 32 28.90 -44.55 -0.96
C GLU A 32 29.38 -45.57 -2.01
N PRO A 33 28.73 -45.53 -3.21
CA PRO A 33 29.56 -45.27 -4.38
C PRO A 33 28.93 -44.41 -5.51
N SER A 34 29.84 -43.62 -6.10
CA SER A 34 30.07 -43.32 -7.52
C SER A 34 28.98 -42.68 -8.42
N ARG A 35 29.40 -41.56 -8.98
CA ARG A 35 28.97 -40.85 -10.19
C ARG A 35 28.47 -41.72 -11.34
N ALA A 36 27.32 -41.36 -11.94
CA ALA A 36 27.09 -41.47 -13.39
C ALA A 36 25.91 -40.57 -13.87
N ARG A 37 26.26 -39.65 -14.77
CA ARG A 37 25.56 -39.14 -15.96
C ARG A 37 24.14 -38.54 -15.87
N ARG A 38 24.12 -37.26 -16.24
CA ARG A 38 22.97 -36.46 -16.72
C ARG A 38 22.09 -37.23 -17.69
N ALA A 39 20.78 -37.15 -17.45
CA ALA A 39 19.76 -37.17 -18.47
C ALA A 39 18.62 -36.24 -18.05
N ASP A 40 18.29 -35.30 -18.93
CA ASP A 40 17.21 -34.35 -18.81
C ASP A 40 15.89 -35.12 -18.58
N ARG A 41 15.20 -34.79 -17.48
CA ARG A 41 13.80 -35.15 -17.28
C ARG A 41 13.06 -33.88 -16.89
N ILE A 42 12.17 -33.47 -17.80
CA ILE A 42 11.08 -32.55 -17.58
C ILE A 42 10.28 -33.07 -16.38
N LEU A 43 10.21 -32.25 -15.31
CA LEU A 43 9.34 -32.52 -14.17
C LEU A 43 7.89 -32.17 -14.56
N PRO A 44 6.91 -33.00 -14.22
CA PRO A 44 5.50 -32.62 -14.38
C PRO A 44 5.12 -31.59 -13.33
N GLU A 45 4.27 -30.63 -13.70
CA GLU A 45 3.63 -29.67 -12.83
C GLU A 45 2.95 -30.40 -11.66
N GLU A 46 3.30 -30.02 -10.44
CA GLU A 46 2.57 -30.45 -9.25
C GLU A 46 1.17 -29.82 -9.27
N GLU A 47 0.16 -30.65 -9.46
CA GLU A 47 -1.22 -30.26 -9.22
C GLU A 47 -1.39 -29.93 -7.74
N ALA A 48 -1.93 -28.74 -7.46
CA ALA A 48 -2.29 -28.31 -6.14
C ALA A 48 -3.38 -29.22 -5.52
N PRO A 49 -3.38 -29.51 -4.22
CA PRO A 49 -4.23 -30.51 -3.58
C PRO A 49 -5.67 -30.06 -3.33
N TRP A 50 -6.26 -29.23 -4.16
CA TRP A 50 -7.61 -28.70 -3.97
C TRP A 50 -8.59 -29.38 -4.91
N GLY A 51 -9.61 -30.01 -4.32
CA GLY A 51 -10.68 -30.70 -5.03
C GLY A 51 -11.31 -29.86 -6.13
N ARG A 52 -11.76 -30.53 -7.15
CA ARG A 52 -12.38 -30.13 -8.42
C ARG A 52 -12.87 -28.67 -8.49
N THR A 53 -12.12 -27.82 -9.19
CA THR A 53 -12.55 -26.49 -9.61
C THR A 53 -13.47 -26.57 -10.82
N LEU A 54 -14.53 -25.79 -10.84
CA LEU A 54 -15.38 -25.55 -12.01
C LEU A 54 -14.61 -24.71 -13.04
N PRO A 55 -14.77 -24.91 -14.37
CA PRO A 55 -14.07 -24.16 -15.38
C PRO A 55 -14.62 -22.73 -15.48
N GLY A 56 -13.92 -21.76 -14.88
CA GLY A 56 -14.14 -20.34 -15.08
C GLY A 56 -13.07 -19.76 -16.01
N LYS A 57 -13.48 -18.85 -16.89
CA LYS A 57 -12.60 -18.16 -17.85
C LYS A 57 -11.45 -17.47 -17.11
N ALA A 58 -10.23 -17.64 -17.63
CA ALA A 58 -9.02 -17.01 -17.13
C ALA A 58 -9.14 -15.47 -17.11
N PRO A 59 -8.73 -14.79 -16.03
CA PRO A 59 -8.61 -13.35 -16.02
C PRO A 59 -7.31 -12.91 -16.71
N LEU A 60 -7.43 -11.86 -17.51
CA LEU A 60 -6.34 -11.14 -18.15
C LEU A 60 -5.30 -10.68 -17.11
N GLY A 61 -4.02 -10.69 -17.50
CA GLY A 61 -2.87 -10.55 -16.63
C GLY A 61 -2.85 -9.27 -15.79
N ARG A 62 -2.57 -9.44 -14.52
CA ARG A 62 -2.40 -8.41 -13.49
C ARG A 62 -1.42 -7.30 -13.87
N ASP A 63 -0.49 -7.58 -14.77
CA ASP A 63 0.54 -6.63 -15.23
C ASP A 63 0.05 -5.64 -16.28
N GLU A 64 -0.99 -5.96 -17.06
CA GLU A 64 -1.61 -5.01 -18.00
C GLU A 64 -2.53 -4.02 -17.27
N GLU A 65 -3.27 -4.47 -16.27
CA GLU A 65 -4.16 -3.59 -15.49
C GLU A 65 -3.38 -2.59 -14.62
N LEU A 66 -2.19 -2.96 -14.15
CA LEU A 66 -1.28 -2.05 -13.44
C LEU A 66 -0.64 -1.03 -14.38
N ARG A 67 -0.30 -1.42 -15.61
CA ARG A 67 0.24 -0.48 -16.62
C ARG A 67 -0.80 0.53 -17.09
N GLU A 68 -2.05 0.13 -17.30
CA GLU A 68 -3.12 1.07 -17.65
C GLU A 68 -3.41 2.08 -16.52
N LYS A 69 -3.38 1.66 -15.26
CA LYS A 69 -3.54 2.55 -14.10
C LYS A 69 -2.39 3.54 -13.96
N ASP A 70 -1.16 3.10 -14.20
CA ASP A 70 0.03 3.98 -14.16
C ASP A 70 0.04 5.00 -15.32
N GLU A 71 -0.37 4.59 -16.54
CA GLU A 71 -0.51 5.54 -17.66
C GLU A 71 -1.66 6.52 -17.45
N ALA A 72 -2.77 6.10 -16.88
CA ALA A 72 -3.88 6.98 -16.53
C ALA A 72 -3.49 8.00 -15.45
N ALA A 73 -2.71 7.59 -14.44
CA ALA A 73 -2.19 8.47 -13.41
C ALA A 73 -1.21 9.50 -13.96
N ARG A 74 -0.31 9.11 -14.88
CA ARG A 74 0.63 10.03 -15.56
C ARG A 74 -0.10 11.02 -16.46
N ARG A 75 -1.15 10.62 -17.16
CA ARG A 75 -1.99 11.53 -17.98
C ARG A 75 -2.80 12.51 -17.12
N ALA A 76 -3.27 12.10 -15.95
CA ALA A 76 -3.95 12.98 -15.00
C ALA A 76 -2.99 14.00 -14.39
N GLN A 77 -1.77 13.60 -14.03
CA GLN A 77 -0.73 14.49 -13.49
C GLN A 77 -0.25 15.51 -14.52
N SER A 78 -0.12 15.10 -15.79
CA SER A 78 0.22 16.01 -16.90
C SER A 78 -0.87 17.06 -17.18
N ARG A 79 -2.15 16.70 -17.03
CA ARG A 79 -3.28 17.65 -17.18
C ARG A 79 -3.36 18.62 -16.00
N TYR A 80 -3.06 18.16 -14.77
CA TYR A 80 -3.01 19.02 -13.59
C TYR A 80 -1.90 20.08 -13.69
N PHE A 81 -0.72 19.72 -14.23
CA PHE A 81 0.37 20.68 -14.48
C PHE A 81 0.05 21.65 -15.64
N ALA A 82 -0.66 21.22 -16.68
CA ALA A 82 -1.04 22.10 -17.79
C ALA A 82 -2.11 23.14 -17.40
N GLN A 83 -3.04 22.79 -16.51
CA GLN A 83 -4.11 23.68 -16.05
C GLN A 83 -3.65 24.75 -15.04
N ASN A 84 -2.57 24.50 -14.29
CA ASN A 84 -2.04 25.47 -13.32
C ASN A 84 -1.01 26.44 -13.90
N LEU A 85 -0.65 26.33 -15.18
CA LEU A 85 0.25 27.26 -15.87
C LEU A 85 -0.48 28.41 -16.61
N GLU A 86 -1.80 28.35 -16.72
CA GLU A 86 -2.61 29.39 -17.35
C GLU A 86 -3.10 30.49 -16.39
N ASP A 87 -2.98 30.27 -15.06
CA ASP A 87 -3.54 31.20 -14.04
C ASP A 87 -2.54 32.20 -13.47
N ASP A 88 -1.22 32.07 -13.71
CA ASP A 88 -0.20 32.92 -13.06
C ASP A 88 0.42 34.02 -13.94
N GLY A 89 -0.16 34.39 -15.07
CA GLY A 89 0.10 35.64 -15.80
C GLY A 89 1.55 36.11 -16.01
N LEU A 90 2.57 35.27 -15.77
CA LEU A 90 3.99 35.56 -15.94
C LEU A 90 4.53 34.83 -17.17
N GLY A 91 4.73 35.59 -18.25
CA GLY A 91 5.35 35.09 -19.47
C GLY A 91 6.73 34.48 -19.20
N ALA A 92 6.96 33.30 -19.75
CA ALA A 92 8.23 32.59 -19.66
C ALA A 92 9.39 33.45 -20.23
N PRO A 93 10.56 33.46 -19.60
CA PRO A 93 11.73 34.10 -20.17
C PRO A 93 12.17 33.36 -21.44
N PRO A 94 12.66 34.11 -22.49
CA PRO A 94 13.09 33.48 -23.71
C PRO A 94 14.29 32.55 -23.45
N SER A 95 14.23 31.34 -24.04
CA SER A 95 15.31 30.38 -23.94
C SER A 95 16.55 30.84 -24.70
N LEU A 96 17.72 30.68 -24.12
CA LEU A 96 19.03 31.07 -24.64
C LEU A 96 19.48 30.28 -25.89
N PHE A 97 18.63 29.45 -26.46
CA PHE A 97 18.97 28.54 -27.58
C PHE A 97 18.33 28.89 -28.91
N ASP A 98 17.48 29.93 -28.99
CA ASP A 98 16.82 30.28 -30.27
C ASP A 98 17.66 31.17 -31.19
N ASP A 99 18.86 31.60 -30.80
CA ASP A 99 19.71 32.49 -31.61
C ASP A 99 20.75 31.78 -32.49
N PHE A 100 20.86 30.46 -32.48
CA PHE A 100 21.89 29.74 -33.24
C PHE A 100 21.52 29.38 -34.69
N ASP A 101 20.24 29.33 -35.03
CA ASP A 101 19.79 28.91 -36.36
C ASP A 101 19.55 30.06 -37.36
N ARG A 102 19.74 31.32 -36.93
CA ARG A 102 19.53 32.50 -37.82
C ARG A 102 20.71 32.88 -38.69
N PHE A 103 21.84 32.21 -38.54
CA PHE A 103 23.08 32.57 -39.28
C PHE A 103 23.34 31.75 -40.56
N ASN A 104 22.55 30.76 -40.88
CA ASN A 104 22.85 29.83 -41.96
C ASN A 104 21.75 29.69 -43.04
N ASP A 105 20.88 30.70 -43.22
CA ASP A 105 19.94 30.68 -44.35
C ASP A 105 20.52 31.35 -45.59
N PRO A 106 20.81 30.58 -46.68
CA PRO A 106 21.42 31.10 -47.90
C PRO A 106 20.50 32.00 -48.77
N LEU A 107 19.23 32.18 -48.40
CA LEU A 107 18.22 32.84 -49.25
C LEU A 107 17.99 34.33 -48.95
N LEU A 108 18.70 34.94 -47.97
CA LEU A 108 18.59 36.37 -47.67
C LEU A 108 19.83 37.19 -48.10
N ARG A 109 20.35 36.94 -49.29
CA ARG A 109 21.26 37.89 -49.94
C ARG A 109 20.43 38.92 -50.71
N GLU A 110 20.07 40.02 -50.05
CA GLU A 110 19.64 41.23 -50.72
C GLU A 110 20.83 41.92 -51.39
N GLU A 111 20.70 42.21 -52.72
CA GLU A 111 21.66 43.00 -53.48
C GLU A 111 21.78 44.43 -52.93
N PRO A 112 22.99 45.03 -52.94
CA PRO A 112 23.20 46.36 -52.38
C PRO A 112 22.61 47.42 -53.28
N ARG A 113 21.63 48.18 -52.83
CA ARG A 113 21.13 49.39 -53.49
C ARG A 113 22.19 50.51 -53.46
N PRO A 114 22.33 51.31 -54.48
CA PRO A 114 23.39 52.34 -54.64
C PRO A 114 23.25 53.43 -53.55
N ARG A 115 24.32 53.65 -52.78
CA ARG A 115 24.40 54.74 -51.81
C ARG A 115 24.37 56.12 -52.50
N ARG A 116 23.31 56.85 -52.27
CA ARG A 116 23.29 58.32 -52.49
C ARG A 116 24.19 58.99 -51.47
N LYS A 117 25.24 59.69 -51.95
CA LYS A 117 26.14 60.53 -51.12
C LYS A 117 25.32 61.68 -50.50
N LYS A 118 25.02 61.57 -49.17
CA LYS A 118 24.54 62.73 -48.42
C LYS A 118 25.76 63.57 -48.00
N LYS A 119 25.76 64.82 -48.35
CA LYS A 119 26.77 65.81 -47.95
C LYS A 119 26.75 65.97 -46.43
N LEU A 120 27.90 65.79 -45.83
CA LEU A 120 28.14 65.93 -44.36
C LEU A 120 27.97 67.42 -43.99
N LYS A 121 26.94 67.69 -43.15
CA LYS A 121 26.84 68.88 -42.31
C LYS A 121 27.13 68.42 -40.88
N HIS A 122 28.40 68.21 -40.51
CA HIS A 122 28.73 67.83 -39.12
C HIS A 122 30.03 68.47 -38.59
N ARG A 123 30.23 69.76 -38.89
CA ARG A 123 31.31 70.48 -38.16
C ARG A 123 30.98 70.61 -36.67
N GLY A 124 29.70 70.67 -36.23
CA GLY A 124 29.30 70.74 -34.83
C GLY A 124 29.43 69.42 -34.05
N ALA A 125 29.14 68.27 -34.68
CA ALA A 125 29.25 66.97 -33.99
C ALA A 125 30.71 66.54 -33.75
N TRP A 126 31.61 66.94 -34.66
CA TRP A 126 33.05 66.67 -34.47
C TRP A 126 33.67 67.50 -33.34
N MET A 127 33.27 68.79 -33.21
CA MET A 127 33.66 69.62 -32.09
C MET A 127 33.07 69.13 -30.74
N ALA A 128 31.82 68.65 -30.73
CA ALA A 128 31.22 68.04 -29.53
C ALA A 128 31.94 66.75 -29.08
N SER A 129 32.35 65.92 -30.06
CA SER A 129 33.10 64.68 -29.78
C SER A 129 34.50 65.01 -29.21
N ILE A 130 35.21 66.01 -29.76
CA ILE A 130 36.49 66.43 -29.24
C ILE A 130 36.35 67.02 -27.86
N LEU A 131 35.32 67.84 -27.59
CA LEU A 131 35.08 68.42 -26.25
C LEU A 131 34.74 67.35 -25.22
N LEU A 132 33.94 66.32 -25.58
CA LEU A 132 33.64 65.20 -24.72
C LEU A 132 34.88 64.35 -24.42
N SER A 133 35.73 64.13 -25.42
CA SER A 133 36.99 63.41 -25.25
C SER A 133 37.97 64.19 -24.35
N LEU A 134 38.05 65.52 -24.56
CA LEU A 134 38.89 66.38 -23.71
C LEU A 134 38.36 66.45 -22.29
N ALA A 135 37.06 66.53 -22.09
CA ALA A 135 36.42 66.48 -20.77
C ALA A 135 36.68 65.14 -20.08
N GLY A 136 36.64 64.01 -20.84
CA GLY A 136 36.99 62.67 -20.34
C GLY A 136 38.47 62.56 -19.91
N ILE A 137 39.40 63.13 -20.72
CA ILE A 137 40.82 63.16 -20.43
C ILE A 137 41.11 64.05 -19.18
N LEU A 138 40.48 65.22 -19.13
CA LEU A 138 40.62 66.15 -17.94
C LEU A 138 39.98 65.50 -16.72
N GLY A 139 38.85 64.81 -16.83
CA GLY A 139 38.23 64.11 -15.74
C GLY A 139 39.11 62.95 -15.25
N ALA A 140 39.69 62.16 -16.15
CA ALA A 140 40.64 61.11 -15.83
C ALA A 140 41.92 61.66 -15.17
N ALA A 141 42.47 62.78 -15.72
CA ALA A 141 43.62 63.43 -15.12
C ALA A 141 43.29 63.98 -13.73
N TYR A 142 42.14 64.59 -13.55
CA TYR A 142 41.67 65.11 -12.27
C TYR A 142 41.55 63.94 -11.23
N LEU A 143 41.10 62.83 -11.62
CA LEU A 143 40.97 61.65 -10.72
C LEU A 143 42.31 60.91 -10.48
N CYS A 144 43.17 60.82 -11.47
CA CYS A 144 44.39 60.01 -11.40
C CYS A 144 45.63 60.81 -10.90
N LEU A 145 45.75 62.09 -11.20
CA LEU A 145 46.92 62.87 -10.81
C LEU A 145 47.17 62.92 -9.27
N PRO A 146 46.17 63.15 -8.42
CA PRO A 146 46.36 63.08 -7.00
C PRO A 146 46.87 61.76 -6.46
N GLN A 147 46.39 60.65 -7.11
CA GLN A 147 46.72 59.33 -6.70
C GLN A 147 48.13 58.87 -7.14
N LEU A 148 48.61 59.44 -8.23
CA LEU A 148 49.93 59.09 -8.79
C LEU A 148 51.05 59.97 -8.29
N THR A 149 50.74 61.25 -8.00
CA THR A 149 51.78 62.28 -7.71
C THR A 149 51.69 62.87 -6.30
N GLY A 150 50.60 62.50 -5.55
CA GLY A 150 50.35 63.13 -4.23
C GLY A 150 49.94 64.62 -4.28
N VAL A 151 49.68 65.17 -5.50
CA VAL A 151 49.23 66.58 -5.65
C VAL A 151 47.83 66.73 -5.06
N ARG A 152 47.62 67.80 -4.24
CA ARG A 152 46.33 68.11 -3.62
C ARG A 152 45.68 69.28 -4.32
N TYR A 153 44.37 69.11 -4.58
CA TYR A 153 43.59 70.25 -5.09
C TYR A 153 43.12 71.13 -3.95
N ARG A 154 43.47 72.42 -4.03
CA ARG A 154 43.21 73.41 -2.98
C ARG A 154 41.77 73.96 -3.03
N PHE A 155 41.13 73.92 -4.20
CA PHE A 155 39.81 74.49 -4.44
C PHE A 155 38.80 73.52 -5.04
N LEU A 156 39.19 72.26 -5.29
CA LEU A 156 38.36 71.24 -5.80
C LEU A 156 38.33 70.05 -4.84
N PRO A 157 37.21 69.34 -4.75
CA PRO A 157 37.14 68.20 -3.83
C PRO A 157 38.16 67.10 -4.27
N ASN A 158 38.86 66.54 -3.30
CA ASN A 158 39.75 65.40 -3.53
C ASN A 158 38.89 64.17 -3.71
N LEU A 159 38.93 63.58 -4.91
CA LEU A 159 38.19 62.38 -5.26
C LEU A 159 39.20 61.24 -5.45
N ALA A 160 38.87 60.10 -4.92
CA ALA A 160 39.61 58.87 -5.12
C ALA A 160 38.68 57.77 -5.59
N PHE A 161 39.12 56.96 -6.57
CA PHE A 161 38.40 55.78 -7.02
C PHE A 161 38.98 54.54 -6.37
N ALA A 162 38.18 53.84 -5.59
CA ALA A 162 38.57 52.60 -4.94
C ALA A 162 37.41 51.61 -4.86
N ASN A 163 37.68 50.34 -5.13
CA ASN A 163 36.69 49.26 -5.11
C ASN A 163 35.41 49.56 -5.91
N GLY A 164 35.56 50.15 -7.10
CA GLY A 164 34.41 50.46 -7.96
C GLY A 164 33.57 51.67 -7.54
N SER A 165 33.95 52.39 -6.48
CA SER A 165 33.23 53.52 -5.96
C SER A 165 34.11 54.78 -5.99
N LEU A 166 33.48 55.93 -6.23
CA LEU A 166 34.12 57.25 -6.15
C LEU A 166 33.98 57.78 -4.72
N LEU A 167 35.11 57.98 -4.05
CA LEU A 167 35.16 58.49 -2.69
C LEU A 167 35.52 59.97 -2.72
N LYS A 168 34.82 60.81 -1.95
CA LYS A 168 35.19 62.19 -1.67
C LYS A 168 36.01 62.18 -0.37
N LEU A 169 37.23 62.69 -0.45
CA LEU A 169 38.18 62.76 0.68
C LEU A 169 38.36 64.19 1.14
N GLU A 170 38.41 64.40 2.42
CA GLU A 170 38.88 65.71 3.00
C GLU A 170 40.40 65.82 2.83
N ALA A 171 40.97 67.04 3.01
CA ALA A 171 42.38 67.27 2.70
C ALA A 171 43.34 66.37 3.51
N GLU A 172 43.04 66.14 4.77
CA GLU A 172 43.84 65.28 5.65
C GLU A 172 43.70 63.79 5.29
N GLU A 173 42.52 63.44 4.85
CA GLU A 173 42.25 62.06 4.38
C GLU A 173 42.93 61.74 3.07
N ALA A 174 43.05 62.70 2.17
CA ALA A 174 43.76 62.51 0.90
C ALA A 174 45.24 62.16 1.11
N GLU A 175 45.86 62.65 2.17
CA GLU A 175 47.25 62.34 2.57
C GLU A 175 47.31 60.92 3.14
N ALA A 176 46.46 60.64 4.12
CA ALA A 176 46.35 59.29 4.73
C ALA A 176 45.92 58.24 3.71
N PHE A 177 45.04 58.57 2.75
CA PHE A 177 44.60 57.69 1.71
C PHE A 177 45.74 57.20 0.81
N ALA A 178 46.67 58.06 0.42
CA ALA A 178 47.83 57.66 -0.37
C ALA A 178 48.69 56.62 0.36
N GLY A 179 48.86 56.76 1.67
CA GLY A 179 49.63 55.84 2.52
C GLY A 179 48.90 54.52 2.74
N TRP A 180 47.58 54.56 2.99
CA TRP A 180 46.79 53.36 3.33
C TRP A 180 46.14 52.67 2.15
N ARG A 181 46.20 53.25 0.94
CA ARG A 181 45.52 52.70 -0.25
C ARG A 181 45.86 51.24 -0.52
N GLY A 182 47.14 50.88 -0.49
CA GLY A 182 47.61 49.54 -0.74
C GLY A 182 47.18 48.53 0.34
N GLU A 183 47.03 49.04 1.59
CA GLU A 183 46.71 48.20 2.73
C GLU A 183 45.20 48.03 2.97
N VAL A 184 44.36 48.97 2.51
CA VAL A 184 42.92 48.96 2.71
C VAL A 184 42.16 48.50 1.48
N PHE A 185 42.63 48.80 0.27
CA PHE A 185 41.95 48.50 -0.99
C PHE A 185 42.68 47.40 -1.78
N HIS A 186 42.72 46.23 -1.24
CA HIS A 186 43.19 45.01 -1.90
C HIS A 186 42.18 43.88 -1.75
N ASP A 187 42.31 42.82 -2.51
CA ASP A 187 41.38 41.71 -2.55
C ASP A 187 41.77 40.53 -1.63
N SER A 188 42.83 40.71 -0.83
CA SER A 188 43.27 39.75 0.16
C SER A 188 42.57 39.97 1.50
N ILE A 189 42.44 38.94 2.32
CA ILE A 189 41.99 39.03 3.71
C ILE A 189 42.92 39.95 4.50
N TYR A 190 42.41 40.75 5.40
CA TYR A 190 43.23 41.68 6.19
C TYR A 190 44.16 40.94 7.18
N PRO A 191 45.36 41.45 7.44
CA PRO A 191 46.26 40.89 8.46
C PRO A 191 45.62 40.81 9.84
N GLY A 192 46.01 39.83 10.65
CA GLY A 192 45.48 39.61 11.99
C GLY A 192 44.20 38.80 12.06
N ILE A 193 43.81 38.15 10.96
CA ILE A 193 42.67 37.23 10.93
C ILE A 193 43.18 35.81 10.82
N TYR A 194 42.65 34.94 11.68
CA TYR A 194 42.93 33.50 11.75
C TYR A 194 41.64 32.74 11.57
N ILE A 195 41.74 31.59 10.96
CA ILE A 195 40.67 30.60 10.89
C ILE A 195 41.28 29.25 11.30
N ASP A 196 40.71 28.56 12.31
CA ASP A 196 41.22 27.31 12.87
C ASP A 196 42.75 27.37 13.15
N ASP A 197 43.18 28.48 13.77
CA ASP A 197 44.58 28.78 14.12
C ASP A 197 45.51 29.02 12.91
N VAL A 198 45.03 28.92 11.67
CA VAL A 198 45.75 29.26 10.44
C VAL A 198 45.66 30.77 10.19
N HIS A 199 46.81 31.43 10.04
CA HIS A 199 46.87 32.84 9.68
C HIS A 199 46.50 33.06 8.22
N VAL A 200 45.24 33.50 7.96
CA VAL A 200 44.73 33.74 6.60
C VAL A 200 44.94 35.18 6.10
N GLY A 201 45.45 36.04 6.96
CA GLY A 201 45.78 37.44 6.60
C GLY A 201 46.77 37.51 5.44
N GLY A 202 46.51 38.36 4.45
CA GLY A 202 47.28 38.49 3.22
C GLY A 202 46.91 37.50 2.10
N MET A 203 46.14 36.46 2.38
CA MET A 203 45.67 35.49 1.39
C MET A 203 44.45 36.02 0.62
N THR A 204 44.33 35.64 -0.65
CA THR A 204 43.06 35.72 -1.37
C THR A 204 42.07 34.69 -0.82
N LYS A 205 40.77 34.83 -1.09
CA LYS A 205 39.77 33.84 -0.69
C LYS A 205 40.14 32.43 -1.16
N ALA A 206 40.62 32.30 -2.41
CA ALA A 206 41.00 31.00 -2.99
C ALA A 206 42.20 30.39 -2.25
N GLN A 207 43.23 31.19 -1.94
CA GLN A 207 44.39 30.73 -1.18
C GLN A 207 44.04 30.32 0.25
N ALA A 208 43.14 31.07 0.90
CA ALA A 208 42.68 30.74 2.25
C ALA A 208 41.86 29.45 2.28
N VAL A 209 40.96 29.25 1.31
CA VAL A 209 40.22 27.97 1.16
C VAL A 209 41.19 26.83 0.93
N GLU A 210 42.17 26.99 0.02
CA GLU A 210 43.17 25.94 -0.27
C GLU A 210 44.02 25.60 0.98
N ALA A 211 44.47 26.61 1.73
CA ALA A 211 45.26 26.38 2.93
C ALA A 211 44.49 25.64 4.02
N LEU A 212 43.23 26.05 4.26
CA LEU A 212 42.35 25.44 5.25
C LEU A 212 41.89 24.04 4.87
N THR A 213 41.74 23.74 3.57
CA THR A 213 41.37 22.41 3.09
C THR A 213 42.55 21.45 3.24
N ARG A 214 43.78 21.86 2.89
CA ARG A 214 44.99 21.02 3.05
C ARG A 214 45.25 20.65 4.50
N GLU A 215 45.09 21.55 5.45
CA GLU A 215 45.28 21.26 6.87
C GLU A 215 44.07 20.49 7.47
N GLY A 216 42.87 20.71 6.95
CA GLY A 216 41.65 20.08 7.44
C GLY A 216 41.37 18.68 6.95
N ASP A 217 41.96 18.26 5.81
CA ASP A 217 41.83 16.90 5.30
C ASP A 217 42.50 15.86 6.22
N SER A 218 43.43 16.27 7.06
CA SER A 218 44.05 15.45 8.11
C SER A 218 43.36 15.56 9.48
N ALA A 219 42.48 16.52 9.67
CA ALA A 219 41.64 16.70 10.86
C ALA A 219 40.19 16.23 10.57
N GLY A 220 40.01 15.30 9.65
CA GLY A 220 38.71 14.69 9.36
C GLY A 220 38.12 14.10 10.62
N ALA A 221 36.85 14.34 10.87
CA ALA A 221 36.14 13.70 11.96
C ALA A 221 36.32 12.17 11.80
N ASP A 222 37.12 11.59 12.68
CA ASP A 222 37.38 10.15 12.72
C ASP A 222 36.36 9.53 13.67
N PHE A 223 35.13 9.33 13.17
CA PHE A 223 34.12 8.63 13.93
C PHE A 223 33.86 7.24 13.33
N ASN A 224 33.55 6.29 14.20
CA ASN A 224 33.21 4.94 13.84
C ASN A 224 32.21 4.36 14.83
N LEU A 225 30.93 4.81 14.71
CA LEU A 225 29.89 4.30 15.56
C LEU A 225 29.44 2.91 15.09
N THR A 226 29.12 2.04 16.04
CA THR A 226 28.62 0.68 15.77
C THR A 226 27.15 0.61 16.11
N LEU A 227 26.30 0.37 15.13
CA LEU A 227 24.86 0.12 15.31
C LEU A 227 24.64 -1.40 15.29
N THR A 228 24.04 -1.98 16.34
CA THR A 228 23.86 -3.43 16.47
C THR A 228 22.39 -3.78 16.67
N VAL A 229 21.91 -4.75 15.87
CA VAL A 229 20.59 -5.37 15.99
C VAL A 229 20.77 -6.89 16.06
N GLY A 230 20.49 -7.49 17.20
CA GLY A 230 20.74 -8.92 17.41
C GLY A 230 22.21 -9.28 17.15
N ASN A 231 22.48 -10.07 16.14
CA ASN A 231 23.85 -10.51 15.74
C ASN A 231 24.42 -9.73 14.53
N GLN A 232 23.72 -8.71 14.05
CA GLN A 232 24.15 -7.91 12.91
C GLN A 232 24.62 -6.54 13.38
N SER A 233 25.70 -6.04 12.77
CA SER A 233 26.27 -4.73 13.08
C SER A 233 26.57 -3.93 11.82
N TRP A 234 26.36 -2.64 11.90
CA TRP A 234 26.66 -1.66 10.86
C TRP A 234 27.57 -0.58 11.43
N GLN A 235 28.54 -0.17 10.62
CA GLN A 235 29.46 0.91 10.97
C GLN A 235 28.94 2.24 10.35
N VAL A 236 28.93 3.29 11.14
CA VAL A 236 28.69 4.68 10.72
C VAL A 236 30.05 5.37 10.70
N THR A 237 30.58 5.59 9.51
CA THR A 237 31.92 6.16 9.29
C THR A 237 31.82 7.37 8.37
N PRO A 238 32.83 8.25 8.32
CA PRO A 238 32.89 9.39 7.39
C PRO A 238 32.75 9.00 5.91
N GLU A 239 33.09 7.78 5.54
CA GLU A 239 32.90 7.24 4.18
C GLU A 239 31.42 7.03 3.83
N ARG A 240 30.60 6.69 4.83
CA ARG A 240 29.16 6.45 4.66
C ARG A 240 28.32 7.68 4.98
N VAL A 241 28.78 8.49 5.91
CA VAL A 241 28.16 9.74 6.32
C VAL A 241 29.19 10.85 6.19
N PRO A 242 29.31 11.45 5.00
CA PRO A 242 30.31 12.46 4.72
C PRO A 242 30.24 13.64 5.70
N VAL A 243 31.41 14.16 6.04
CA VAL A 243 31.56 15.32 6.90
C VAL A 243 31.94 16.51 6.06
N THR A 244 31.30 17.64 6.28
CA THR A 244 31.62 18.90 5.62
C THR A 244 31.99 19.96 6.64
N ARG A 245 32.96 20.81 6.28
CA ARG A 245 33.35 22.00 7.06
C ARG A 245 32.90 23.24 6.30
N ASN A 246 32.39 24.22 7.00
CA ASN A 246 31.97 25.51 6.44
C ASN A 246 33.13 26.47 6.12
N VAL A 247 34.23 25.90 5.58
CA VAL A 247 35.48 26.66 5.27
C VAL A 247 35.19 27.87 4.40
N LYS A 248 34.40 27.69 3.32
CA LYS A 248 34.10 28.79 2.39
C LYS A 248 33.34 29.93 3.05
N GLU A 249 32.40 29.63 3.92
CA GLU A 249 31.61 30.60 4.65
C GLU A 249 32.47 31.38 5.63
N MET A 250 33.38 30.70 6.35
CA MET A 250 34.30 31.33 7.27
C MET A 250 35.34 32.17 6.53
N VAL A 251 35.83 31.75 5.38
CA VAL A 251 36.71 32.57 4.51
C VAL A 251 35.95 33.80 3.99
N ASP A 252 34.69 33.67 3.62
CA ASP A 252 33.85 34.79 3.19
C ASP A 252 33.61 35.79 4.37
N ALA A 253 33.39 35.26 5.56
CA ALA A 253 33.27 36.06 6.78
C ALA A 253 34.58 36.79 7.11
N ALA A 254 35.71 36.08 7.08
CA ALA A 254 37.05 36.67 7.29
C ALA A 254 37.37 37.77 6.27
N TRP A 255 37.05 37.54 4.99
CA TRP A 255 37.24 38.54 3.94
C TRP A 255 36.33 39.75 4.12
N ALA A 256 35.10 39.58 4.61
CA ALA A 256 34.15 40.66 4.85
C ALA A 256 34.53 41.52 6.08
N MET A 257 35.36 41.01 6.99
CA MET A 257 35.81 41.75 8.17
C MET A 257 36.46 43.05 7.77
N ALA A 258 36.14 44.10 8.49
CA ALA A 258 36.57 45.47 8.26
C ALA A 258 36.21 46.09 6.89
N ARG A 259 35.51 45.33 6.00
CA ARG A 259 35.04 45.83 4.69
C ARG A 259 33.59 46.31 4.70
N GLY A 260 32.78 45.86 5.62
CA GLY A 260 31.36 46.22 5.70
C GLY A 260 31.15 47.67 6.10
N ASN A 261 30.12 48.34 5.55
CA ASN A 261 29.61 49.60 6.10
C ASN A 261 28.92 49.27 7.43
N THR A 262 29.37 49.90 8.53
CA THR A 262 28.69 49.77 9.81
C THR A 262 27.48 50.71 9.82
N PRO A 263 26.23 50.23 9.79
CA PRO A 263 25.07 51.09 9.99
C PRO A 263 25.10 51.56 11.47
N GLY A 264 25.23 52.83 11.74
CA GLY A 264 25.05 53.37 13.09
C GLY A 264 26.01 54.43 13.55
N LEU A 265 27.12 54.68 12.86
CA LEU A 265 28.07 55.71 13.21
C LEU A 265 27.80 57.06 12.52
N ARG A 266 26.53 57.41 12.33
CA ARG A 266 26.18 58.82 12.00
C ARG A 266 26.39 59.66 13.22
N GLY A 267 27.53 60.36 13.28
CA GLY A 267 27.85 61.28 14.35
C GLY A 267 29.30 61.25 14.88
N SER A 268 30.13 60.27 14.40
CA SER A 268 31.52 60.16 14.83
C SER A 268 32.46 61.24 14.27
N GLY A 269 31.99 62.06 13.33
CA GLY A 269 32.85 63.03 12.62
C GLY A 269 33.92 62.41 11.72
N ARG A 270 33.94 61.05 11.59
CA ARG A 270 34.90 60.31 10.76
C ARG A 270 34.29 59.94 9.43
N THR A 271 35.13 59.87 8.41
CA THR A 271 34.71 59.40 7.08
C THR A 271 34.71 57.87 6.99
N PRO A 272 33.96 57.30 6.08
CA PRO A 272 33.97 55.84 5.85
C PRO A 272 35.36 55.26 5.58
N PHE A 273 36.26 56.04 5.01
CA PHE A 273 37.65 55.65 4.78
C PHE A 273 38.42 55.53 6.09
N GLN A 274 38.37 56.55 6.92
CA GLN A 274 39.04 56.54 8.24
C GLN A 274 38.55 55.44 9.14
N GLU A 275 37.24 55.22 9.18
CA GLU A 275 36.65 54.07 9.91
C GLU A 275 37.19 52.73 9.44
N ARG A 276 37.40 52.57 8.11
CA ARG A 276 37.98 51.35 7.57
C ARG A 276 39.43 51.18 7.91
N VAL A 277 40.23 52.25 7.84
CA VAL A 277 41.64 52.29 8.29
C VAL A 277 41.77 51.89 9.74
N ASP A 278 40.92 52.44 10.60
CA ASP A 278 40.94 52.15 12.04
C ASP A 278 40.60 50.69 12.31
N ARG A 279 39.60 50.13 11.60
CA ARG A 279 39.23 48.72 11.71
C ARG A 279 40.35 47.78 11.24
N VAL A 280 41.00 48.09 10.13
CA VAL A 280 42.15 47.30 9.64
C VAL A 280 43.31 47.38 10.61
N SER A 281 43.59 48.57 11.18
CA SER A 281 44.62 48.76 12.20
C SER A 281 44.30 48.02 13.50
N ALA A 282 43.02 47.98 13.89
CA ALA A 282 42.56 47.25 15.06
C ALA A 282 42.80 45.74 14.92
N LEU A 283 42.58 45.16 13.72
CA LEU A 283 42.85 43.74 13.45
C LEU A 283 44.32 43.35 13.60
N ARG A 284 45.24 44.30 13.35
CA ARG A 284 46.67 44.06 13.56
C ARG A 284 47.07 44.05 15.04
N SER A 285 46.44 44.90 15.84
CA SER A 285 46.74 45.03 17.28
C SER A 285 45.97 44.05 18.16
N ALA A 286 44.78 43.62 17.70
CA ALA A 286 43.91 42.65 18.34
C ALA A 286 43.45 41.64 17.29
N PRO A 287 44.22 40.57 17.03
CA PRO A 287 43.87 39.52 16.06
C PRO A 287 42.55 38.84 16.39
N VAL A 288 41.82 38.43 15.34
CA VAL A 288 40.54 37.72 15.43
C VAL A 288 40.73 36.32 14.94
N SER A 289 40.30 35.33 15.73
CA SER A 289 40.27 33.94 15.37
C SER A 289 38.82 33.51 15.11
N LEU A 290 38.57 33.01 13.94
CA LEU A 290 37.32 32.32 13.55
C LEU A 290 37.55 30.82 13.65
N ARG A 291 36.49 30.08 13.82
CA ARG A 291 36.52 28.61 13.79
C ARG A 291 35.53 28.09 12.77
N THR A 292 35.94 27.09 12.00
CA THR A 292 35.01 26.39 11.15
C THR A 292 34.14 25.45 11.98
N GLU A 293 32.91 25.29 11.54
CA GLU A 293 32.01 24.30 12.09
C GLU A 293 32.00 23.07 11.18
N THR A 294 32.05 21.90 11.79
CA THR A 294 31.96 20.62 11.10
C THR A 294 30.54 20.11 11.20
N THR A 295 29.95 19.75 10.08
CA THR A 295 28.62 19.14 10.01
C THR A 295 28.72 17.84 9.24
N TRP A 296 27.99 16.83 9.67
CA TRP A 296 27.87 15.55 8.97
C TRP A 296 26.63 15.56 8.08
N ASP A 297 26.62 14.72 7.04
CA ASP A 297 25.53 14.66 6.06
C ASP A 297 24.31 13.93 6.66
N HIS A 298 23.32 14.72 7.08
CA HIS A 298 22.05 14.22 7.61
C HIS A 298 21.28 13.34 6.62
N ALA A 299 21.37 13.61 5.31
CA ALA A 299 20.65 12.82 4.30
C ALA A 299 21.32 11.46 4.11
N ALA A 300 22.64 11.41 4.11
CA ALA A 300 23.40 10.17 4.06
C ALA A 300 23.13 9.29 5.29
N LEU A 301 23.09 9.89 6.49
CA LEU A 301 22.75 9.17 7.71
C LEU A 301 21.31 8.62 7.67
N ARG A 302 20.33 9.41 7.22
CA ARG A 302 18.94 8.92 7.05
C ARG A 302 18.88 7.75 6.11
N THR A 303 19.54 7.83 4.97
CA THR A 303 19.60 6.72 3.99
C THR A 303 20.21 5.46 4.59
N LEU A 304 21.27 5.60 5.39
CA LEU A 304 21.88 4.47 6.09
C LEU A 304 20.90 3.85 7.10
N CYS A 305 20.21 4.67 7.90
CA CYS A 305 19.22 4.21 8.88
C CYS A 305 18.02 3.53 8.23
N GLU A 306 17.52 4.06 7.12
CA GLU A 306 16.48 3.42 6.30
C GLU A 306 16.94 2.06 5.75
N GLY A 307 18.19 1.98 5.29
CA GLY A 307 18.80 0.71 4.84
C GLY A 307 18.86 -0.35 5.95
N ILE A 308 19.21 0.06 7.17
CA ILE A 308 19.22 -0.82 8.35
C ILE A 308 17.80 -1.27 8.70
N ALA A 309 16.85 -0.32 8.76
CA ALA A 309 15.46 -0.64 9.02
C ALA A 309 14.88 -1.62 7.99
N ASN A 310 15.10 -1.37 6.70
CA ASN A 310 14.65 -2.25 5.61
C ASN A 310 15.27 -3.66 5.67
N TYR A 311 16.50 -3.78 6.14
CA TYR A 311 17.14 -5.08 6.35
C TYR A 311 16.51 -5.85 7.51
N VAL A 312 16.13 -5.17 8.59
CA VAL A 312 15.60 -5.77 9.83
C VAL A 312 14.11 -6.01 9.75
N ASN A 313 13.37 -5.10 9.12
CA ASN A 313 11.90 -5.11 9.11
C ASN A 313 11.37 -6.30 8.31
N ARG A 314 10.42 -6.98 8.92
CA ARG A 314 9.69 -8.10 8.32
C ARG A 314 8.23 -7.95 8.70
N ASP A 315 7.36 -8.04 7.71
CA ASP A 315 5.92 -8.07 7.96
C ASP A 315 5.53 -9.39 8.65
N PRO A 316 4.54 -9.35 9.53
CA PRO A 316 3.97 -10.56 10.08
C PRO A 316 3.29 -11.39 8.98
N VAL A 317 3.31 -12.69 9.13
CA VAL A 317 2.63 -13.62 8.22
C VAL A 317 1.41 -14.17 8.93
N ASN A 318 0.23 -13.93 8.37
CA ASN A 318 -1.03 -14.44 8.88
C ASN A 318 -1.15 -15.95 8.65
N SER A 319 -1.78 -16.64 9.58
CA SER A 319 -2.24 -18.00 9.38
C SER A 319 -3.38 -18.06 8.37
N THR A 320 -3.46 -19.14 7.63
CA THR A 320 -4.53 -19.41 6.65
C THR A 320 -4.99 -20.88 6.78
N VAL A 321 -6.16 -21.20 6.20
CA VAL A 321 -6.60 -22.59 6.06
C VAL A 321 -5.65 -23.30 5.10
N ALA A 322 -4.94 -24.30 5.56
CA ALA A 322 -4.07 -25.13 4.73
C ALA A 322 -4.88 -26.25 4.03
N THR A 323 -5.66 -27.01 4.80
CA THR A 323 -6.53 -28.05 4.25
C THR A 323 -7.79 -28.23 5.09
N PHE A 324 -8.83 -28.83 4.49
CA PHE A 324 -9.97 -29.40 5.18
C PHE A 324 -10.10 -30.86 4.76
N ASP A 325 -10.04 -31.77 5.72
CA ASP A 325 -10.26 -33.19 5.50
C ASP A 325 -11.75 -33.50 5.57
N PHE A 326 -12.36 -33.84 4.45
CA PHE A 326 -13.79 -34.13 4.35
C PHE A 326 -14.19 -35.43 5.06
N GLY A 327 -13.26 -36.37 5.26
CA GLY A 327 -13.51 -37.65 5.93
C GLY A 327 -13.56 -37.50 7.43
N THR A 328 -12.58 -36.77 8.02
CA THR A 328 -12.48 -36.51 9.45
C THR A 328 -13.17 -35.22 9.87
N GLN A 329 -13.55 -34.36 8.91
CA GLN A 329 -14.16 -33.04 9.13
C GLN A 329 -13.27 -32.11 9.95
N THR A 330 -11.97 -32.18 9.73
CA THR A 330 -10.97 -31.44 10.49
C THR A 330 -10.21 -30.44 9.60
N PHE A 331 -9.86 -29.30 10.20
CA PHE A 331 -9.05 -28.26 9.55
C PHE A 331 -7.58 -28.37 9.96
N THR A 332 -6.70 -28.07 9.00
CA THR A 332 -5.31 -27.72 9.28
C THR A 332 -5.03 -26.29 8.85
N PHE A 333 -4.11 -25.63 9.52
CA PHE A 333 -3.79 -24.24 9.29
C PHE A 333 -2.28 -24.05 9.11
N THR A 334 -1.89 -23.04 8.34
CA THR A 334 -0.47 -22.63 8.25
C THR A 334 -0.02 -21.99 9.57
N GLU A 335 1.29 -22.02 9.82
CA GLU A 335 1.84 -21.31 10.98
C GLU A 335 1.84 -19.81 10.73
N ASP A 336 1.34 -19.03 11.68
CA ASP A 336 1.55 -17.60 11.71
C ASP A 336 2.99 -17.28 12.14
N ARG A 337 3.52 -16.17 11.66
CA ARG A 337 4.86 -15.71 12.06
C ARG A 337 4.79 -14.24 12.45
N PRO A 338 5.34 -13.89 13.59
CA PRO A 338 5.44 -12.49 13.95
C PRO A 338 6.43 -11.77 13.04
N GLY A 339 6.13 -10.54 12.74
CA GLY A 339 7.03 -9.59 12.09
C GLY A 339 7.97 -8.92 13.10
N THR A 340 8.91 -8.17 12.56
CA THR A 340 9.81 -7.28 13.32
C THR A 340 9.75 -5.88 12.72
N TYR A 341 9.80 -4.87 13.57
CA TYR A 341 9.80 -3.48 13.13
C TYR A 341 10.81 -2.66 13.91
N LEU A 342 11.62 -1.93 13.18
CA LEU A 342 12.55 -0.95 13.69
C LEU A 342 12.32 0.36 12.95
N ASP A 343 11.98 1.42 13.67
CA ASP A 343 11.69 2.73 13.11
C ASP A 343 12.99 3.39 12.63
N PRO A 344 13.16 3.70 11.34
CA PRO A 344 14.35 4.36 10.81
C PRO A 344 14.57 5.73 11.41
N GLU A 345 13.51 6.47 11.77
CA GLU A 345 13.65 7.77 12.40
C GLU A 345 14.21 7.65 13.84
N GLN A 346 13.82 6.63 14.59
CA GLN A 346 14.42 6.36 15.91
C GLN A 346 15.89 5.99 15.81
N ILE A 347 16.30 5.23 14.79
CA ILE A 347 17.71 4.92 14.54
C ILE A 347 18.46 6.23 14.27
N TYR A 348 17.93 7.03 13.35
CA TYR A 348 18.51 8.31 12.97
C TYR A 348 18.67 9.24 14.18
N GLN A 349 17.61 9.48 14.95
CA GLN A 349 17.63 10.37 16.12
C GLN A 349 18.69 9.97 17.16
N LYS A 350 18.77 8.66 17.47
CA LYS A 350 19.75 8.15 18.43
C LYS A 350 21.17 8.25 17.90
N THR A 351 21.39 7.98 16.62
CA THR A 351 22.72 8.03 16.00
C THR A 351 23.18 9.48 15.82
N ALA A 352 22.27 10.37 15.40
CA ALA A 352 22.55 11.79 15.29
C ALA A 352 22.97 12.41 16.64
N ALA A 353 22.24 12.07 17.71
CA ALA A 353 22.57 12.55 19.06
C ALA A 353 23.98 12.12 19.52
N LEU A 354 24.46 10.94 19.12
CA LEU A 354 25.82 10.49 19.42
C LEU A 354 26.86 11.29 18.62
N LEU A 355 26.62 11.52 17.33
CA LEU A 355 27.50 12.33 16.47
C LEU A 355 27.56 13.78 16.95
N ASP A 356 26.41 14.37 17.32
CA ASP A 356 26.33 15.74 17.84
C ASP A 356 26.99 15.89 19.21
N ALA A 357 27.01 14.82 20.01
CA ALA A 357 27.70 14.80 21.30
C ALA A 357 29.22 14.57 21.19
N GLY A 358 29.73 14.25 19.98
CA GLY A 358 31.14 13.91 19.78
C GLY A 358 31.52 12.55 20.38
N ASP A 359 30.56 11.61 20.51
CA ASP A 359 30.83 10.24 20.99
C ASP A 359 31.22 9.36 19.80
N ASP A 360 32.39 9.63 19.26
CA ASP A 360 32.88 9.19 17.95
C ASP A 360 33.04 7.68 17.79
N HIS A 361 33.05 6.90 18.89
CA HIS A 361 33.24 5.43 18.91
C HIS A 361 32.15 4.67 19.66
N ALA A 362 31.00 5.29 19.83
CA ALA A 362 29.87 4.71 20.57
C ALA A 362 29.34 3.44 19.90
N SER A 363 28.79 2.56 20.73
CA SER A 363 28.03 1.39 20.29
C SER A 363 26.56 1.56 20.68
N LEU A 364 25.66 1.53 19.71
CA LEU A 364 24.23 1.66 19.88
C LEU A 364 23.56 0.31 19.63
N PHE A 365 22.93 -0.25 20.66
CA PHE A 365 22.12 -1.46 20.56
C PHE A 365 20.67 -1.08 20.27
N LEU A 366 20.13 -1.62 19.18
CA LEU A 366 18.79 -1.39 18.71
C LEU A 366 17.95 -2.66 18.87
N THR A 367 16.78 -2.55 19.47
CA THR A 367 15.86 -3.67 19.69
C THR A 367 14.61 -3.46 18.82
N PRO A 368 14.38 -4.32 17.81
CA PRO A 368 13.18 -4.25 17.00
C PRO A 368 11.93 -4.59 17.83
N GLU A 369 10.83 -3.93 17.53
CA GLU A 369 9.52 -4.27 18.06
C GLU A 369 8.99 -5.54 17.37
N LYS A 370 8.35 -6.40 18.13
CA LYS A 370 7.66 -7.57 17.60
C LYS A 370 6.26 -7.16 17.14
N ARG A 371 5.94 -7.38 15.87
CA ARG A 371 4.58 -7.22 15.32
C ARG A 371 3.90 -8.57 15.27
N ILE A 372 2.76 -8.70 15.92
CA ILE A 372 1.96 -9.93 15.91
C ILE A 372 1.19 -9.99 14.59
N ALA A 373 0.98 -11.20 14.07
CA ALA A 373 0.10 -11.43 12.93
C ALA A 373 -1.35 -11.05 13.29
N ASP A 374 -2.06 -10.43 12.33
CA ASP A 374 -3.47 -10.05 12.51
C ASP A 374 -4.38 -11.27 12.66
N VAL A 375 -3.97 -12.40 12.07
CA VAL A 375 -4.67 -13.67 12.12
C VAL A 375 -3.71 -14.76 12.58
N THR A 376 -3.93 -15.26 13.78
CA THR A 376 -3.11 -16.34 14.36
C THR A 376 -3.71 -17.72 14.11
N LYS A 377 -2.87 -18.74 14.05
CA LYS A 377 -3.30 -20.14 13.96
C LYS A 377 -4.24 -20.52 15.10
N THR A 378 -3.98 -20.05 16.31
CA THR A 378 -4.80 -20.33 17.49
C THR A 378 -6.21 -19.74 17.33
N GLU A 379 -6.35 -18.52 16.79
CA GLU A 379 -7.65 -17.91 16.52
C GLU A 379 -8.42 -18.70 15.47
N LEU A 380 -7.76 -19.12 14.37
CA LEU A 380 -8.39 -19.93 13.35
C LEU A 380 -8.84 -21.29 13.90
N MET A 381 -8.00 -21.98 14.68
CA MET A 381 -8.36 -23.25 15.32
C MET A 381 -9.60 -23.14 16.22
N ASN A 382 -9.78 -22.01 16.88
CA ASN A 382 -10.93 -21.77 17.75
C ASN A 382 -12.18 -21.30 17.00
N SER A 383 -12.02 -20.79 15.79
CA SER A 383 -13.10 -20.14 15.04
C SER A 383 -13.63 -20.98 13.89
N PHE A 384 -12.84 -21.94 13.38
CA PHE A 384 -13.25 -22.80 12.29
C PHE A 384 -13.91 -24.09 12.77
N GLY A 385 -15.00 -24.46 12.11
CA GLY A 385 -15.71 -25.69 12.43
C GLY A 385 -17.02 -25.80 11.63
N LEU A 386 -17.95 -26.55 12.20
CA LEU A 386 -19.32 -26.64 11.68
C LEU A 386 -20.04 -25.32 11.90
N ILE A 387 -20.44 -24.64 10.81
CA ILE A 387 -21.23 -23.40 10.88
C ILE A 387 -22.71 -23.72 11.04
N SER A 388 -23.21 -24.63 10.19
CA SER A 388 -24.62 -25.00 10.17
C SER A 388 -24.81 -26.43 9.64
N THR A 389 -25.93 -27.04 10.02
CA THR A 389 -26.40 -28.30 9.48
C THR A 389 -27.90 -28.30 9.34
N TYR A 390 -28.41 -28.95 8.32
CA TYR A 390 -29.85 -29.16 8.15
C TYR A 390 -30.14 -30.56 7.60
N THR A 391 -31.21 -31.19 8.10
CA THR A 391 -31.57 -32.54 7.75
C THR A 391 -33.04 -32.64 7.35
N THR A 392 -33.35 -33.33 6.26
CA THR A 392 -34.72 -33.64 5.90
C THR A 392 -34.93 -35.16 5.76
N LYS A 393 -36.11 -35.63 6.19
CA LYS A 393 -36.51 -37.04 6.07
C LYS A 393 -37.05 -37.33 4.67
N THR A 394 -36.67 -38.44 4.07
CA THR A 394 -37.15 -38.88 2.79
C THR A 394 -38.27 -39.93 2.95
N THR A 395 -38.95 -40.26 1.85
CA THR A 395 -39.97 -41.30 1.81
C THR A 395 -39.31 -42.69 1.64
N SER A 396 -40.10 -43.78 1.71
CA SER A 396 -39.64 -45.15 1.46
C SER A 396 -39.45 -45.49 -0.03
N ASN A 397 -39.72 -44.55 -0.96
CA ASN A 397 -39.58 -44.81 -2.40
C ASN A 397 -38.11 -44.94 -2.80
N LYS A 398 -37.70 -46.12 -3.25
CA LYS A 398 -36.32 -46.44 -3.59
C LYS A 398 -35.74 -45.58 -4.72
N ASN A 399 -36.50 -45.36 -5.79
CA ASN A 399 -36.07 -44.57 -6.94
C ASN A 399 -35.80 -43.10 -6.52
N ARG A 400 -36.74 -42.53 -5.76
CA ARG A 400 -36.61 -41.19 -5.22
C ARG A 400 -35.39 -41.06 -4.31
N ASN A 401 -35.16 -42.05 -3.47
CA ASN A 401 -34.03 -42.04 -2.54
C ASN A 401 -32.68 -42.21 -3.29
N THR A 402 -32.65 -43.00 -4.38
CA THR A 402 -31.48 -43.05 -5.27
C THR A 402 -31.17 -41.68 -5.88
N ASN A 403 -32.19 -40.94 -6.35
CA ASN A 403 -31.99 -39.61 -6.92
C ASN A 403 -31.46 -38.59 -5.86
N ILE A 404 -31.99 -38.68 -4.66
CA ILE A 404 -31.53 -37.84 -3.53
C ILE A 404 -30.08 -38.17 -3.18
N GLN A 405 -29.73 -39.46 -3.09
CA GLN A 405 -28.36 -39.89 -2.82
C GLN A 405 -27.39 -39.41 -3.89
N LEU A 406 -27.73 -39.59 -5.17
CA LEU A 406 -26.90 -39.12 -6.29
C LEU A 406 -26.67 -37.60 -6.24
N SER A 407 -27.74 -36.84 -6.01
CA SER A 407 -27.63 -35.39 -5.92
C SER A 407 -26.85 -34.91 -4.67
N ALA A 408 -27.02 -35.63 -3.53
CA ALA A 408 -26.23 -35.36 -2.33
C ALA A 408 -24.73 -35.66 -2.56
N SER A 409 -24.42 -36.79 -3.17
CA SER A 409 -23.03 -37.15 -3.50
C SER A 409 -22.38 -36.17 -4.49
N ALA A 410 -23.17 -35.59 -5.41
CA ALA A 410 -22.66 -34.63 -6.38
C ALA A 410 -22.25 -33.28 -5.75
N ILE A 411 -22.88 -32.89 -4.67
CA ILE A 411 -22.54 -31.63 -3.93
C ILE A 411 -21.61 -31.87 -2.75
N ASN A 412 -21.38 -33.12 -2.37
CA ASN A 412 -20.48 -33.46 -1.27
C ASN A 412 -19.02 -33.25 -1.68
N GLY A 413 -18.22 -32.69 -0.77
CA GLY A 413 -16.79 -32.44 -0.98
C GLY A 413 -16.49 -31.19 -1.81
N ILE A 414 -17.47 -30.31 -2.00
CA ILE A 414 -17.23 -29.04 -2.70
C ILE A 414 -16.70 -27.98 -1.74
N THR A 415 -15.65 -27.29 -2.18
CA THR A 415 -15.13 -26.06 -1.57
C THR A 415 -15.63 -24.87 -2.38
N VAL A 416 -16.13 -23.84 -1.72
CA VAL A 416 -16.53 -22.57 -2.34
C VAL A 416 -15.63 -21.47 -1.80
N LEU A 417 -14.79 -20.88 -2.65
CA LEU A 417 -13.83 -19.87 -2.28
C LEU A 417 -14.52 -18.52 -1.98
N PRO A 418 -13.84 -17.60 -1.26
CA PRO A 418 -14.35 -16.24 -1.04
C PRO A 418 -14.79 -15.57 -2.33
N GLY A 419 -16.00 -15.01 -2.35
CA GLY A 419 -16.58 -14.34 -3.51
C GLY A 419 -17.13 -15.28 -4.60
N GLU A 420 -16.89 -16.58 -4.53
CA GLU A 420 -17.37 -17.56 -5.51
C GLU A 420 -18.86 -17.84 -5.35
N THR A 421 -19.55 -18.09 -6.47
CA THR A 421 -20.95 -18.46 -6.51
C THR A 421 -21.09 -19.95 -6.84
N PHE A 422 -21.69 -20.70 -5.92
CA PHE A 422 -22.08 -22.08 -6.12
C PHE A 422 -23.40 -22.17 -6.91
N SER A 423 -23.49 -23.14 -7.83
CA SER A 423 -24.71 -23.52 -8.56
C SER A 423 -25.00 -24.98 -8.34
N PHE A 424 -26.20 -25.27 -7.86
CA PHE A 424 -26.65 -26.65 -7.66
C PHE A 424 -26.74 -27.41 -9.00
N ASN A 425 -27.25 -26.76 -10.04
CA ASN A 425 -27.34 -27.37 -11.38
C ASN A 425 -25.96 -27.59 -12.00
N ALA A 426 -25.00 -26.70 -11.82
CA ALA A 426 -23.63 -26.89 -12.29
C ALA A 426 -22.97 -28.10 -11.58
N ALA A 427 -23.18 -28.24 -10.28
CA ALA A 427 -22.59 -29.32 -9.49
C ALA A 427 -23.21 -30.70 -9.84
N THR A 428 -24.53 -30.79 -10.01
CA THR A 428 -25.23 -32.06 -10.28
C THR A 428 -25.33 -32.40 -11.77
N GLY A 429 -25.32 -31.37 -12.63
CA GLY A 429 -25.57 -31.52 -14.07
C GLY A 429 -27.00 -31.98 -14.41
N GLU A 430 -27.20 -32.34 -15.66
CA GLU A 430 -28.47 -32.96 -16.12
C GLU A 430 -28.72 -34.29 -15.43
N ARG A 431 -29.98 -34.51 -15.04
CA ARG A 431 -30.42 -35.74 -14.34
C ARG A 431 -30.89 -36.73 -15.38
N THR A 432 -30.00 -37.62 -15.81
CA THR A 432 -30.31 -38.61 -16.86
C THR A 432 -30.27 -40.04 -16.32
N ALA A 433 -30.91 -40.97 -17.04
CA ALA A 433 -30.91 -42.37 -16.68
C ALA A 433 -29.49 -42.99 -16.72
N GLU A 434 -28.63 -42.48 -17.63
CA GLU A 434 -27.24 -42.92 -17.79
C GLU A 434 -26.41 -42.57 -16.55
N LYS A 435 -26.71 -41.43 -15.88
CA LYS A 435 -26.11 -41.03 -14.61
C LYS A 435 -26.68 -41.77 -13.40
N GLY A 436 -27.63 -42.71 -13.63
CA GLY A 436 -28.26 -43.50 -12.59
C GLY A 436 -29.53 -42.92 -11.98
N TYR A 437 -29.99 -41.74 -12.44
CA TYR A 437 -31.25 -41.17 -11.98
C TYR A 437 -32.45 -42.01 -12.44
N ARG A 438 -33.47 -42.06 -11.60
CA ARG A 438 -34.66 -42.92 -11.79
C ARG A 438 -35.93 -42.07 -11.91
N ALA A 439 -36.93 -42.61 -12.57
CA ALA A 439 -38.26 -42.03 -12.55
C ALA A 439 -38.86 -42.11 -11.13
N ALA A 440 -39.32 -40.99 -10.64
CA ALA A 440 -40.01 -40.86 -9.35
C ALA A 440 -40.87 -39.58 -9.35
N ALA A 441 -41.79 -39.50 -8.38
CA ALA A 441 -42.70 -38.36 -8.28
C ALA A 441 -41.97 -37.02 -8.19
N ALA A 442 -42.28 -36.10 -9.12
CA ALA A 442 -41.84 -34.73 -9.23
C ALA A 442 -43.04 -33.78 -9.33
N ILE A 443 -42.83 -32.49 -9.01
CA ILE A 443 -43.82 -31.43 -9.16
C ILE A 443 -43.48 -30.66 -10.43
N SER A 444 -44.31 -30.76 -11.46
CA SER A 444 -44.15 -30.07 -12.73
C SER A 444 -45.50 -29.51 -13.21
N GLY A 445 -45.50 -28.24 -13.68
CA GLY A 445 -46.73 -27.63 -14.23
C GLY A 445 -47.94 -27.58 -13.28
N GLY A 446 -47.73 -27.66 -11.95
CA GLY A 446 -48.84 -27.74 -10.99
C GLY A 446 -49.45 -29.13 -10.83
N GLN A 447 -48.79 -30.16 -11.38
CA GLN A 447 -49.19 -31.55 -11.26
C GLN A 447 -48.07 -32.41 -10.63
N SER A 448 -48.45 -33.53 -10.03
CA SER A 448 -47.49 -34.55 -9.61
C SER A 448 -47.33 -35.56 -10.76
N ILE A 449 -46.16 -35.60 -11.37
CA ILE A 449 -45.81 -36.49 -12.46
C ILE A 449 -44.64 -37.40 -12.10
N GLU A 450 -44.47 -38.51 -12.76
CA GLU A 450 -43.26 -39.32 -12.68
C GLU A 450 -42.25 -38.80 -13.69
N GLU A 451 -41.09 -38.34 -13.17
CA GLU A 451 -40.00 -37.77 -13.98
C GLU A 451 -38.65 -38.30 -13.50
N ILE A 452 -37.67 -38.44 -14.43
CA ILE A 452 -36.29 -38.81 -14.07
C ILE A 452 -35.69 -37.70 -13.20
N GLY A 453 -35.15 -38.07 -12.04
CA GLY A 453 -34.63 -37.08 -11.07
C GLY A 453 -35.67 -36.62 -10.04
N GLY A 454 -36.91 -37.17 -10.03
CA GLY A 454 -37.88 -36.86 -8.98
C GLY A 454 -37.28 -37.04 -7.58
N GLY A 455 -37.37 -36.00 -6.73
CA GLY A 455 -36.80 -35.96 -5.39
C GLY A 455 -35.57 -35.05 -5.22
N VAL A 456 -34.87 -34.70 -6.29
CA VAL A 456 -33.62 -33.86 -6.22
C VAL A 456 -33.88 -32.50 -5.58
N CYS A 457 -35.04 -31.89 -5.72
CA CYS A 457 -35.42 -30.64 -5.03
C CYS A 457 -35.36 -30.74 -3.50
N GLN A 458 -35.45 -31.97 -2.93
CA GLN A 458 -35.29 -32.15 -1.49
C GLN A 458 -33.81 -31.91 -1.07
N THR A 459 -32.84 -32.39 -1.86
CA THR A 459 -31.40 -32.12 -1.63
C THR A 459 -31.12 -30.63 -1.74
N SER A 460 -31.62 -29.99 -2.78
CA SER A 460 -31.46 -28.54 -2.98
C SER A 460 -32.10 -27.72 -1.84
N SER A 461 -33.29 -28.08 -1.37
CA SER A 461 -33.95 -27.44 -0.23
C SER A 461 -33.19 -27.67 1.08
N THR A 462 -32.61 -28.86 1.27
CA THR A 462 -31.78 -29.15 2.44
C THR A 462 -30.50 -28.29 2.44
N LEU A 463 -29.85 -28.16 1.27
CA LEU A 463 -28.68 -27.29 1.08
C LEU A 463 -29.07 -25.82 1.32
N PHE A 464 -30.19 -25.33 0.75
CA PHE A 464 -30.67 -23.96 0.99
C PHE A 464 -30.79 -23.65 2.48
N ASN A 465 -31.38 -24.54 3.26
CA ASN A 465 -31.56 -24.36 4.69
C ASN A 465 -30.23 -24.33 5.46
N ALA A 466 -29.27 -25.15 5.08
CA ALA A 466 -27.92 -25.12 5.67
C ALA A 466 -27.20 -23.82 5.31
N VAL A 467 -27.21 -23.43 4.03
CA VAL A 467 -26.57 -22.22 3.50
C VAL A 467 -27.14 -20.95 4.16
N ALA A 468 -28.47 -20.84 4.27
CA ALA A 468 -29.09 -19.68 4.89
C ALA A 468 -28.74 -19.54 6.39
N ARG A 469 -28.63 -20.68 7.11
CA ARG A 469 -28.18 -20.72 8.51
C ARG A 469 -26.67 -20.51 8.67
N ALA A 470 -25.88 -20.71 7.61
CA ALA A 470 -24.47 -20.33 7.56
C ALA A 470 -24.23 -18.87 7.21
N ASN A 471 -25.30 -18.06 7.09
CA ASN A 471 -25.27 -16.65 6.71
C ASN A 471 -24.67 -16.36 5.32
N LEU A 472 -24.70 -17.33 4.42
CA LEU A 472 -24.24 -17.14 3.05
C LEU A 472 -25.31 -16.42 2.22
N GLU A 473 -24.86 -15.69 1.18
CA GLU A 473 -25.74 -14.88 0.33
C GLU A 473 -26.51 -15.77 -0.65
N ILE A 474 -27.85 -15.72 -0.61
CA ILE A 474 -28.71 -16.45 -1.56
C ILE A 474 -28.83 -15.63 -2.84
N VAL A 475 -28.29 -16.16 -3.94
CA VAL A 475 -28.27 -15.50 -5.26
C VAL A 475 -29.50 -15.89 -6.08
N GLU A 476 -29.90 -17.17 -6.07
CA GLU A 476 -31.06 -17.67 -6.81
C GLU A 476 -31.78 -18.74 -6.01
N ARG A 477 -33.09 -18.58 -5.82
CA ARG A 477 -33.94 -19.57 -5.18
C ARG A 477 -35.37 -19.41 -5.68
N SER A 478 -35.98 -20.52 -6.09
CA SER A 478 -37.38 -20.59 -6.51
C SER A 478 -38.19 -21.50 -5.60
N PRO A 479 -39.41 -21.12 -5.18
CA PRO A 479 -40.29 -21.99 -4.42
C PRO A 479 -40.97 -23.04 -5.35
N HIS A 480 -41.50 -24.11 -4.77
CA HIS A 480 -42.40 -24.99 -5.50
C HIS A 480 -43.74 -24.33 -5.80
N ALA A 481 -44.50 -24.91 -6.71
CA ALA A 481 -45.84 -24.46 -7.03
C ALA A 481 -46.81 -24.54 -5.80
N TRP A 482 -46.55 -25.49 -4.90
CA TRP A 482 -47.23 -25.62 -3.59
C TRP A 482 -46.22 -26.11 -2.53
N PRO A 483 -46.54 -25.97 -1.23
CA PRO A 483 -45.62 -26.34 -0.15
C PRO A 483 -45.23 -27.83 -0.25
N SER A 484 -43.89 -28.08 -0.16
CA SER A 484 -43.37 -29.44 -0.05
C SER A 484 -43.64 -29.99 1.35
N SER A 485 -43.67 -31.34 1.47
CA SER A 485 -43.95 -32.02 2.74
C SER A 485 -42.72 -32.26 3.62
N TYR A 486 -41.52 -32.06 3.09
CA TYR A 486 -40.26 -32.40 3.75
C TYR A 486 -39.55 -31.20 4.40
N VAL A 487 -40.04 -29.99 4.16
CA VAL A 487 -39.62 -28.75 4.84
C VAL A 487 -40.84 -27.88 5.19
N GLU A 488 -40.67 -26.92 6.07
CA GLU A 488 -41.69 -25.91 6.33
C GLU A 488 -41.96 -25.06 5.09
N LYS A 489 -43.17 -24.45 5.07
CA LYS A 489 -43.53 -23.52 4.00
C LYS A 489 -42.49 -22.40 3.92
N GLY A 490 -42.00 -22.04 2.75
CA GLY A 490 -40.99 -21.03 2.52
C GLY A 490 -39.55 -21.53 2.64
N PHE A 491 -39.33 -22.78 3.09
CA PHE A 491 -37.98 -23.35 3.25
C PHE A 491 -37.56 -24.24 2.09
N ASP A 492 -38.32 -24.25 1.02
CA ASP A 492 -38.04 -25.06 -0.18
C ASP A 492 -37.20 -24.26 -1.20
N ALA A 493 -36.40 -24.97 -1.97
CA ALA A 493 -35.66 -24.47 -3.14
C ALA A 493 -35.84 -25.46 -4.29
N THR A 494 -36.60 -25.09 -5.30
CA THR A 494 -36.91 -25.90 -6.47
C THR A 494 -35.80 -25.79 -7.49
N VAL A 495 -35.40 -26.92 -8.04
CA VAL A 495 -34.44 -27.02 -9.14
C VAL A 495 -34.99 -27.88 -10.26
N ASN A 496 -34.72 -27.50 -11.51
CA ASN A 496 -34.92 -28.33 -12.68
C ASN A 496 -33.82 -28.07 -13.71
N TRP A 497 -33.64 -28.95 -14.65
CA TRP A 497 -32.64 -28.79 -15.69
C TRP A 497 -33.28 -28.46 -17.05
N PRO A 498 -32.76 -27.43 -17.78
CA PRO A 498 -31.66 -26.48 -17.40
C PRO A 498 -32.18 -25.21 -16.70
N GLY A 499 -33.45 -25.16 -16.32
CA GLY A 499 -34.18 -23.95 -15.93
C GLY A 499 -33.86 -23.44 -14.52
N LEU A 500 -34.74 -23.79 -13.52
CA LEU A 500 -34.63 -23.31 -12.15
C LEU A 500 -33.37 -23.86 -11.46
N ASP A 501 -32.61 -22.98 -10.82
CA ASP A 501 -31.41 -23.33 -10.07
C ASP A 501 -31.49 -22.84 -8.62
N PHE A 502 -30.66 -23.40 -7.78
CA PHE A 502 -30.34 -22.88 -6.48
C PHE A 502 -28.89 -22.44 -6.48
N LYS A 503 -28.68 -21.11 -6.27
CA LYS A 503 -27.35 -20.50 -6.23
C LYS A 503 -27.16 -19.72 -4.96
N PHE A 504 -25.96 -19.80 -4.41
CA PHE A 504 -25.53 -18.95 -3.30
C PHE A 504 -24.08 -18.50 -3.52
N LYS A 505 -23.71 -17.39 -2.92
CA LYS A 505 -22.35 -16.84 -2.96
C LYS A 505 -21.70 -16.98 -1.59
N ASN A 506 -20.45 -17.39 -1.58
CA ASN A 506 -19.63 -17.24 -0.39
C ASN A 506 -19.24 -15.75 -0.23
N ASN A 507 -19.97 -15.05 0.60
CA ASN A 507 -19.79 -13.64 0.94
C ASN A 507 -18.86 -13.43 2.14
N THR A 508 -18.10 -14.46 2.53
CA THR A 508 -17.10 -14.40 3.61
C THR A 508 -15.69 -14.25 3.05
N ASP A 509 -14.74 -13.89 3.89
CA ASP A 509 -13.32 -13.79 3.53
C ASP A 509 -12.61 -15.16 3.57
N TRP A 510 -13.33 -16.24 3.89
CA TRP A 510 -12.77 -17.57 4.09
C TRP A 510 -13.46 -18.62 3.21
N PRO A 511 -12.75 -19.68 2.81
CA PRO A 511 -13.37 -20.79 2.11
C PRO A 511 -14.42 -21.47 2.99
N ILE A 512 -15.52 -21.94 2.36
CA ILE A 512 -16.51 -22.81 2.99
C ILE A 512 -16.48 -24.19 2.33
N PHE A 513 -16.89 -25.21 3.08
CA PHE A 513 -16.83 -26.59 2.67
C PHE A 513 -18.20 -27.23 2.86
N ILE A 514 -18.69 -27.94 1.85
CA ILE A 514 -19.99 -28.58 1.85
C ILE A 514 -19.82 -30.09 2.08
N ILE A 515 -20.46 -30.61 3.13
CA ILE A 515 -20.62 -32.02 3.36
C ILE A 515 -22.08 -32.37 3.17
N ALA A 516 -22.38 -33.32 2.30
CA ALA A 516 -23.72 -33.81 2.05
C ALA A 516 -23.76 -35.32 2.12
N ASP A 517 -24.63 -35.86 2.95
CA ASP A 517 -24.79 -37.31 3.16
C ASP A 517 -26.25 -37.73 3.04
N TYR A 518 -26.44 -38.94 2.54
CA TYR A 518 -27.71 -39.62 2.54
C TYR A 518 -27.60 -40.95 3.28
N ALA A 519 -28.20 -41.03 4.45
CA ALA A 519 -28.23 -42.24 5.26
C ALA A 519 -29.58 -42.40 5.98
N SER A 520 -30.04 -43.63 6.13
CA SER A 520 -31.24 -43.96 6.92
C SER A 520 -32.48 -43.14 6.57
N GLN A 521 -32.75 -42.97 5.27
CA GLN A 521 -33.88 -42.16 4.74
C GLN A 521 -33.82 -40.69 5.23
N LYS A 522 -32.63 -40.14 5.35
CA LYS A 522 -32.38 -38.70 5.64
C LYS A 522 -31.31 -38.22 4.70
N VAL A 523 -31.48 -37.01 4.22
CA VAL A 523 -30.43 -36.24 3.59
C VAL A 523 -30.02 -35.11 4.54
N THR A 524 -28.74 -35.02 4.81
CA THR A 524 -28.14 -34.02 5.69
C THR A 524 -27.12 -33.23 4.89
N VAL A 525 -27.15 -31.90 5.05
CA VAL A 525 -26.14 -31.00 4.48
C VAL A 525 -25.56 -30.18 5.62
N SER A 526 -24.25 -30.16 5.69
CA SER A 526 -23.46 -29.39 6.67
C SER A 526 -22.52 -28.43 5.97
N ILE A 527 -22.41 -27.21 6.47
CA ILE A 527 -21.50 -26.18 5.99
C ILE A 527 -20.42 -25.99 7.06
N TYR A 528 -19.17 -26.14 6.64
CA TYR A 528 -17.97 -25.92 7.48
C TYR A 528 -17.21 -24.69 7.00
N GLY A 529 -16.55 -24.01 7.91
CA GLY A 529 -15.76 -22.81 7.67
C GLY A 529 -15.58 -21.95 8.92
N MET A 530 -15.37 -20.66 8.74
CA MET A 530 -15.31 -19.70 9.84
C MET A 530 -16.68 -19.57 10.48
N GLY A 531 -16.77 -19.81 11.80
CA GLY A 531 -18.00 -19.74 12.58
C GLY A 531 -18.59 -18.32 12.63
N LEU A 532 -19.86 -18.25 12.98
CA LEU A 532 -20.63 -16.97 13.06
C LEU A 532 -20.24 -16.09 14.29
N GLY A 533 -19.30 -16.55 15.10
CA GLY A 533 -18.90 -15.91 16.37
C GLY A 533 -19.32 -16.72 17.59
N VAL A 534 -18.81 -16.34 18.76
CA VAL A 534 -19.01 -17.06 20.02
C VAL A 534 -20.49 -17.15 20.35
N ASN A 535 -20.99 -18.40 20.52
CA ASN A 535 -22.38 -18.70 20.85
C ASN A 535 -23.43 -18.08 19.91
N THR A 536 -23.02 -17.78 18.66
CA THR A 536 -23.92 -17.20 17.64
C THR A 536 -24.44 -18.31 16.73
N ARG A 537 -25.74 -18.37 16.55
CA ARG A 537 -26.42 -19.24 15.57
C ARG A 537 -27.48 -18.48 14.81
N ILE A 538 -27.76 -18.94 13.63
CA ILE A 538 -28.86 -18.44 12.80
C ILE A 538 -29.89 -19.56 12.62
N ASP A 539 -31.16 -19.20 12.72
CA ASP A 539 -32.25 -20.09 12.35
C ASP A 539 -33.20 -19.41 11.35
N LEU A 540 -34.07 -20.21 10.74
CA LEU A 540 -35.11 -19.72 9.87
C LEU A 540 -36.46 -19.90 10.54
N GLU A 541 -37.32 -18.88 10.46
CA GLU A 541 -38.70 -18.92 10.91
C GLU A 541 -39.67 -18.71 9.74
N SER A 542 -40.74 -19.52 9.71
CA SER A 542 -41.78 -19.49 8.69
C SER A 542 -43.06 -18.93 9.26
N VAL A 543 -43.54 -17.81 8.73
CA VAL A 543 -44.80 -17.16 9.16
C VAL A 543 -45.79 -17.15 8.00
N THR A 544 -46.89 -17.89 8.12
CA THR A 544 -47.97 -17.81 7.15
C THR A 544 -48.81 -16.55 7.41
N THR A 545 -48.66 -15.54 6.56
CA THR A 545 -49.35 -14.24 6.69
C THR A 545 -50.73 -14.26 6.06
N LYS A 546 -50.98 -15.11 5.04
CA LYS A 546 -52.28 -15.22 4.38
C LYS A 546 -52.53 -16.63 3.87
N THR A 547 -53.72 -17.14 4.09
CA THR A 547 -54.26 -18.34 3.43
C THR A 547 -55.15 -17.95 2.27
N LEU A 548 -54.87 -18.43 1.08
CA LEU A 548 -55.67 -18.21 -0.12
C LEU A 548 -56.67 -19.38 -0.21
N PRO A 549 -57.99 -19.11 -0.25
CA PRO A 549 -58.97 -20.21 -0.37
C PRO A 549 -58.79 -20.97 -1.66
N GLN A 550 -59.11 -22.26 -1.62
CA GLN A 550 -59.22 -23.07 -2.83
C GLN A 550 -60.35 -22.48 -3.70
N PRO A 551 -60.13 -22.30 -5.02
CA PRO A 551 -61.22 -21.90 -5.92
C PRO A 551 -62.34 -22.92 -5.89
N GLU A 552 -63.57 -22.42 -5.87
CA GLU A 552 -64.76 -23.24 -5.81
C GLU A 552 -65.00 -23.96 -7.13
N GLY A 553 -65.72 -25.12 -7.06
CA GLY A 553 -66.09 -25.95 -8.20
C GLY A 553 -64.93 -26.82 -8.73
N THR A 554 -65.27 -27.65 -9.66
CA THR A 554 -64.32 -28.55 -10.39
C THR A 554 -64.27 -28.11 -11.85
N ASN A 555 -63.06 -27.92 -12.37
CA ASN A 555 -62.85 -27.66 -13.79
C ASN A 555 -62.83 -29.00 -14.55
N TYR A 556 -63.81 -29.19 -15.42
CA TYR A 556 -63.91 -30.40 -16.26
C TYR A 556 -63.35 -30.14 -17.64
N VAL A 557 -62.41 -30.93 -18.07
CA VAL A 557 -61.73 -30.84 -19.38
C VAL A 557 -61.95 -32.13 -20.17
N ILE A 558 -62.44 -32.00 -21.39
CA ILE A 558 -62.64 -33.15 -22.27
C ILE A 558 -61.26 -33.62 -22.74
N ASN A 559 -60.99 -34.92 -22.55
CA ASN A 559 -59.79 -35.61 -23.03
C ASN A 559 -60.15 -36.90 -23.74
N THR A 560 -60.20 -36.87 -25.06
CA THR A 560 -60.55 -37.98 -25.92
C THR A 560 -59.49 -39.07 -25.95
N SER A 561 -58.33 -38.93 -25.34
CA SER A 561 -57.31 -39.94 -25.17
C SER A 561 -57.61 -40.92 -24.04
N LEU A 562 -58.56 -40.58 -23.15
CA LEU A 562 -59.08 -41.49 -22.13
C LEU A 562 -60.06 -42.53 -22.77
N ALA A 563 -60.27 -43.65 -22.09
CA ALA A 563 -61.27 -44.55 -22.50
C ALA A 563 -62.71 -43.93 -22.39
N SER A 564 -63.67 -44.45 -23.21
CA SER A 564 -65.07 -43.96 -23.15
C SER A 564 -65.60 -44.07 -21.74
N GLY A 565 -66.13 -42.94 -21.21
CA GLY A 565 -66.68 -42.80 -19.83
C GLY A 565 -65.61 -42.76 -18.74
N GLU A 566 -64.31 -42.76 -19.07
CA GLU A 566 -63.28 -42.66 -18.10
C GLU A 566 -63.08 -41.16 -17.64
N SER A 567 -62.76 -41.01 -16.37
CA SER A 567 -62.35 -39.69 -15.81
C SER A 567 -61.08 -39.81 -14.99
N LYS A 568 -60.23 -38.80 -15.07
CA LYS A 568 -58.97 -38.74 -14.35
C LYS A 568 -58.80 -37.37 -13.71
N ARG A 569 -58.57 -37.33 -12.39
CA ARG A 569 -58.20 -36.10 -11.71
C ARG A 569 -56.75 -35.75 -12.07
N THR A 570 -56.53 -34.67 -12.78
CA THR A 570 -55.20 -34.20 -13.19
C THR A 570 -54.67 -33.13 -12.26
N VAL A 571 -55.51 -32.28 -11.67
CA VAL A 571 -55.12 -31.30 -10.64
C VAL A 571 -55.98 -31.52 -9.39
N THR A 572 -55.34 -31.75 -8.25
CA THR A 572 -56.02 -31.77 -6.95
C THR A 572 -56.23 -30.36 -6.47
N GLY A 573 -57.49 -29.98 -6.16
CA GLY A 573 -57.80 -28.67 -5.59
C GLY A 573 -57.09 -28.46 -4.25
N ARG A 574 -56.57 -27.28 -4.03
CA ARG A 574 -55.83 -26.96 -2.80
C ARG A 574 -55.81 -25.47 -2.48
N LYS A 575 -55.70 -25.15 -1.18
CA LYS A 575 -55.48 -23.80 -0.70
C LYS A 575 -54.09 -23.30 -1.08
N GLY A 576 -53.96 -21.98 -1.30
CA GLY A 576 -52.67 -21.30 -1.41
C GLY A 576 -52.27 -20.62 -0.12
N TYR A 577 -51.03 -20.11 -0.10
CA TYR A 577 -50.46 -19.46 1.09
C TYR A 577 -49.54 -18.31 0.68
N VAL A 578 -49.54 -17.23 1.48
CA VAL A 578 -48.46 -16.26 1.47
C VAL A 578 -47.67 -16.45 2.75
N VAL A 579 -46.37 -16.64 2.61
CA VAL A 579 -45.46 -17.05 3.70
C VAL A 579 -44.24 -16.16 3.69
N GLU A 580 -43.95 -15.59 4.84
CA GLU A 580 -42.68 -14.90 5.10
C GLU A 580 -41.69 -15.85 5.72
N THR A 581 -40.49 -15.86 5.17
CA THR A 581 -39.34 -16.59 5.71
C THR A 581 -38.38 -15.59 6.32
N TRP A 582 -38.22 -15.68 7.63
CA TRP A 582 -37.36 -14.79 8.41
C TRP A 582 -36.04 -15.50 8.76
N LYS A 583 -34.93 -14.81 8.64
CA LYS A 583 -33.63 -15.20 9.18
C LYS A 583 -33.44 -14.55 10.52
N VAL A 584 -33.18 -15.35 11.56
CA VAL A 584 -33.14 -14.92 12.95
C VAL A 584 -31.79 -15.27 13.55
N TRP A 585 -31.10 -14.28 14.08
CA TRP A 585 -29.83 -14.46 14.77
C TRP A 585 -30.04 -14.59 16.27
N TYR A 586 -29.38 -15.57 16.84
CA TYR A 586 -29.38 -15.83 18.27
C TYR A 586 -27.96 -15.72 18.83
N GLN A 587 -27.81 -15.16 20.02
CA GLN A 587 -26.63 -15.27 20.85
C GLN A 587 -26.99 -16.05 22.11
N GLY A 588 -26.52 -17.28 22.22
CA GLY A 588 -27.09 -18.24 23.14
C GLY A 588 -28.57 -18.49 22.82
N GLU A 589 -29.44 -18.27 23.81
CA GLU A 589 -30.91 -18.40 23.63
C GLU A 589 -31.59 -17.08 23.26
N LYS A 590 -30.87 -15.95 23.29
CA LYS A 590 -31.47 -14.63 23.04
C LYS A 590 -31.45 -14.30 21.55
N GLU A 591 -32.62 -13.97 21.01
CA GLU A 591 -32.73 -13.32 19.69
C GLU A 591 -32.07 -11.93 19.75
N ILE A 592 -31.17 -11.67 18.80
CA ILE A 592 -30.45 -10.40 18.70
C ILE A 592 -30.78 -9.62 17.42
N ARG A 593 -31.26 -10.33 16.39
CA ARG A 593 -31.60 -9.73 15.09
C ARG A 593 -32.53 -10.65 14.33
N ARG A 594 -33.45 -10.06 13.55
CA ARG A 594 -34.19 -10.78 12.49
C ARG A 594 -34.27 -9.93 11.23
N GLU A 595 -34.34 -10.59 10.09
CA GLU A 595 -34.57 -9.95 8.80
C GLU A 595 -35.48 -10.81 7.94
N LEU A 596 -36.31 -10.18 7.13
CA LEU A 596 -37.15 -10.84 6.15
C LEU A 596 -36.25 -11.33 5.00
N LEU A 597 -36.14 -12.64 4.83
CA LEU A 597 -35.35 -13.24 3.75
C LEU A 597 -36.15 -13.31 2.44
N PHE A 598 -37.40 -13.82 2.51
CA PHE A 598 -38.29 -13.93 1.36
C PHE A 598 -39.76 -13.82 1.75
N THR A 599 -40.59 -13.31 0.82
CA THR A 599 -42.03 -13.53 0.82
C THR A 599 -42.38 -14.49 -0.31
N THR A 600 -42.87 -15.67 0.04
CA THR A 600 -43.22 -16.73 -0.90
C THR A 600 -44.72 -16.85 -1.06
N THR A 601 -45.23 -16.87 -2.30
CA THR A 601 -46.64 -17.12 -2.59
C THR A 601 -46.81 -18.50 -3.25
N TYR A 602 -47.47 -19.37 -2.53
CA TYR A 602 -47.98 -20.64 -3.08
C TYR A 602 -49.40 -20.40 -3.60
N LYS A 603 -49.63 -20.68 -4.88
CA LYS A 603 -50.93 -20.45 -5.51
C LYS A 603 -51.98 -21.45 -5.02
N ALA A 604 -53.25 -21.02 -4.92
CA ALA A 604 -54.36 -21.90 -4.78
C ALA A 604 -54.68 -22.58 -6.14
N TYR A 605 -55.11 -23.83 -6.10
CA TYR A 605 -55.45 -24.57 -7.31
C TYR A 605 -56.88 -25.04 -7.24
N GLN A 606 -57.61 -24.88 -8.39
CA GLN A 606 -58.91 -25.48 -8.61
C GLN A 606 -58.74 -26.97 -8.93
N GLU A 607 -59.64 -27.82 -8.47
CA GLU A 607 -59.69 -29.21 -8.89
C GLU A 607 -59.92 -29.29 -10.41
N THR A 608 -59.17 -30.12 -11.11
CA THR A 608 -59.37 -30.36 -12.54
C THR A 608 -59.50 -31.84 -12.79
N ILE A 609 -60.57 -32.22 -13.47
CA ILE A 609 -60.87 -33.57 -13.88
C ILE A 609 -60.96 -33.61 -15.40
N GLU A 610 -60.10 -34.40 -16.02
CA GLU A 610 -60.20 -34.75 -17.43
C GLU A 610 -61.11 -35.93 -17.58
N TYR A 611 -62.02 -35.90 -18.58
CA TYR A 611 -62.97 -36.99 -18.84
C TYR A 611 -63.26 -37.14 -20.31
N ASN A 612 -63.61 -38.36 -20.72
CA ASN A 612 -64.12 -38.69 -22.07
C ASN A 612 -65.60 -38.99 -22.01
N PRO A 613 -66.47 -38.11 -22.57
CA PRO A 613 -67.91 -38.23 -22.44
C PRO A 613 -68.53 -39.34 -23.29
N THR A 614 -67.78 -39.92 -24.25
CA THR A 614 -68.28 -40.89 -25.21
C THR A 614 -67.74 -42.31 -24.99
#